data_aeb79b39122472781aa27a9414fb9f87
#
_entry.id   aeb79b39122472781aa27a9414fb9f87
#
_cell.length_a   1.000
_cell.length_b   1.000
_cell.length_c   1.000
_cell.angle_alpha   90.00
_cell.angle_beta   90.00
_cell.angle_gamma   90.00
#
_symmetry.space_group_name_H-M   'P 1'
#
loop_
_entity.id
_entity.type
_entity.pdbx_description
1 polymer ?
#
loop_
_entity_poly.entity_id
_entity_poly.type
_entity_poly.pdbx_seq_one_letter_code
_entity_poly.pdbx_strand_id
1 'polypeptide(L)'
;MDKPVFKRKIYDEILEWKENRSDRYALLIKGARRVGKSTIAEEFAKKEFKSYILIDFAHTSKAIIDLFDDTYDLDFFFLQLQQLTGIRLYEKESVIIFDEVQLLPKARQAIKYLVADGRYKYIETGS
;
A
#
# COMPACT_ATOMS: atom_id res chain seq x y z
N MET A 1 17.55 2.84 -20.66
CA MET A 1 18.28 1.91 -19.79
C MET A 1 17.41 0.71 -19.45
N ASP A 2 17.91 -0.47 -19.75
CA ASP A 2 17.14 -1.67 -19.49
C ASP A 2 17.15 -2.03 -18.01
N LYS A 3 15.97 -2.31 -17.48
CA LYS A 3 15.88 -2.84 -16.12
C LYS A 3 16.36 -4.29 -16.11
N PRO A 4 16.96 -4.76 -15.01
CA PRO A 4 17.29 -6.17 -14.88
C PRO A 4 16.06 -7.04 -15.15
N VAL A 5 16.26 -8.21 -15.73
CA VAL A 5 15.18 -9.15 -16.04
C VAL A 5 14.32 -9.43 -14.82
N PHE A 6 14.96 -9.55 -13.64
CA PHE A 6 14.26 -9.77 -12.38
C PHE A 6 13.25 -8.66 -12.06
N LYS A 7 13.69 -7.39 -12.15
CA LYS A 7 12.80 -6.26 -11.87
C LYS A 7 11.66 -6.15 -12.88
N ARG A 8 11.94 -6.46 -14.12
CA ARG A 8 10.92 -6.44 -15.18
C ARG A 8 9.84 -7.47 -14.91
N LYS A 9 10.24 -8.67 -14.53
CA LYS A 9 9.32 -9.74 -14.20
C LYS A 9 8.42 -9.36 -13.02
N ILE A 10 9.00 -8.80 -11.95
CA ILE A 10 8.23 -8.36 -10.80
C ILE A 10 7.25 -7.25 -11.20
N TYR A 11 7.69 -6.31 -12.00
CA TYR A 11 6.82 -5.22 -12.46
C TYR A 11 5.61 -5.76 -13.22
N ASP A 12 5.84 -6.71 -14.11
CA ASP A 12 4.77 -7.32 -14.89
C ASP A 12 3.78 -8.08 -13.99
N GLU A 13 4.28 -8.75 -12.96
CA GLU A 13 3.43 -9.45 -11.99
C GLU A 13 2.56 -8.46 -11.21
N ILE A 14 3.12 -7.33 -10.81
CA ILE A 14 2.36 -6.30 -10.09
C ILE A 14 1.31 -5.68 -11.01
N LEU A 15 1.66 -5.45 -12.27
CA LEU A 15 0.73 -4.89 -13.23
C LEU A 15 -0.44 -5.85 -13.47
N GLU A 16 -0.18 -7.14 -13.58
CA GLU A 16 -1.22 -8.15 -13.72
C GLU A 16 -2.17 -8.13 -12.51
N TRP A 17 -1.62 -8.04 -11.29
CA TRP A 17 -2.43 -7.88 -10.10
C TRP A 17 -3.30 -6.63 -10.17
N LYS A 18 -2.71 -5.50 -10.53
CA LYS A 18 -3.44 -4.22 -10.60
C LYS A 18 -4.64 -4.32 -11.52
N GLU A 19 -4.47 -4.92 -12.70
CA GLU A 19 -5.51 -4.98 -13.70
C GLU A 19 -6.58 -6.04 -13.44
N ASN A 20 -6.20 -7.16 -12.82
CA ASN A 20 -7.09 -8.33 -12.77
C ASN A 20 -7.54 -8.72 -11.36
N ARG A 21 -6.83 -8.30 -10.31
CA ARG A 21 -7.11 -8.77 -8.94
C ARG A 21 -7.16 -7.69 -7.87
N SER A 22 -6.78 -6.46 -8.20
CA SER A 22 -6.66 -5.40 -7.19
C SER A 22 -7.99 -5.00 -6.55
N ASP A 23 -9.11 -5.37 -7.17
CA ASP A 23 -10.44 -5.13 -6.57
C ASP A 23 -10.76 -6.12 -5.46
N ARG A 24 -10.09 -7.26 -5.42
CA ARG A 24 -10.40 -8.33 -4.47
C ARG A 24 -9.31 -8.60 -3.47
N TYR A 25 -8.06 -8.32 -3.82
CA TYR A 25 -6.92 -8.65 -2.98
C TYR A 25 -5.92 -7.50 -2.93
N ALA A 26 -5.36 -7.28 -1.73
CA ALA A 26 -4.13 -6.51 -1.63
C ALA A 26 -2.98 -7.35 -2.20
N LEU A 27 -1.99 -6.68 -2.79
CA LEU A 27 -0.79 -7.36 -3.23
C LEU A 27 0.18 -7.49 -2.06
N LEU A 28 0.69 -8.69 -1.81
CA LEU A 28 1.71 -8.90 -0.78
C LEU A 28 3.06 -9.16 -1.45
N ILE A 29 4.02 -8.29 -1.17
CA ILE A 29 5.40 -8.48 -1.61
C ILE A 29 6.22 -8.95 -0.42
N LYS A 30 6.63 -10.21 -0.46
CA LYS A 30 7.44 -10.84 0.60
C LYS A 30 8.91 -10.88 0.21
N GLY A 31 9.76 -10.97 1.21
CA GLY A 31 11.17 -11.19 1.00
C GLY A 31 12.00 -10.55 2.08
N ALA A 32 13.31 -10.80 2.02
CA ALA A 32 14.26 -10.23 2.95
C ALA A 32 14.29 -8.70 2.79
N ARG A 33 14.62 -8.01 3.88
CA ARG A 33 14.67 -6.55 3.91
C ARG A 33 15.49 -5.93 2.78
N ARG A 34 16.54 -6.63 2.34
CA ARG A 34 17.51 -6.09 1.39
C ARG A 34 17.14 -6.27 -0.08
N VAL A 35 15.96 -6.82 -0.39
CA VAL A 35 15.58 -7.01 -1.78
C VAL A 35 14.85 -5.81 -2.40
N GLY A 36 14.73 -4.71 -1.65
CA GLY A 36 14.15 -3.48 -2.19
C GLY A 36 12.65 -3.52 -2.40
N LYS A 37 11.91 -4.22 -1.55
CA LYS A 37 10.46 -4.38 -1.66
C LYS A 37 9.73 -3.04 -1.70
N SER A 38 10.03 -2.16 -0.77
CA SER A 38 9.39 -0.86 -0.70
C SER A 38 9.73 0.00 -1.90
N THR A 39 10.97 -0.07 -2.37
CA THR A 39 11.40 0.66 -3.56
C THR A 39 10.65 0.21 -4.79
N ILE A 40 10.51 -1.09 -4.98
CA ILE A 40 9.76 -1.66 -6.11
C ILE A 40 8.30 -1.22 -6.06
N ALA A 41 7.68 -1.32 -4.88
CA ALA A 41 6.28 -0.92 -4.71
C ALA A 41 6.09 0.56 -5.00
N GLU A 42 6.99 1.40 -4.49
CA GLU A 42 6.88 2.84 -4.68
C GLU A 42 7.12 3.25 -6.12
N GLU A 43 8.11 2.67 -6.79
CA GLU A 43 8.36 2.93 -8.22
C GLU A 43 7.14 2.57 -9.07
N PHE A 44 6.53 1.41 -8.78
CA PHE A 44 5.32 0.99 -9.47
C PHE A 44 4.18 1.98 -9.23
N ALA A 45 3.99 2.39 -7.97
CA ALA A 45 2.91 3.31 -7.61
C ALA A 45 3.06 4.65 -8.32
N LYS A 46 4.27 5.18 -8.40
CA LYS A 46 4.53 6.45 -9.09
C LYS A 46 4.15 6.41 -10.56
N LYS A 47 4.32 5.26 -11.21
CA LYS A 47 4.07 5.12 -12.64
C LYS A 47 2.62 4.77 -12.96
N GLU A 48 2.00 3.95 -12.11
CA GLU A 48 0.73 3.30 -12.46
C GLU A 48 -0.48 3.88 -11.73
N PHE A 49 -0.28 4.75 -10.74
CA PHE A 49 -1.38 5.33 -9.98
C PHE A 49 -1.31 6.84 -10.00
N LYS A 50 -2.47 7.49 -9.85
CA LYS A 50 -2.55 8.95 -9.81
C LYS A 50 -1.89 9.53 -8.57
N SER A 51 -2.04 8.86 -7.43
CA SER A 51 -1.33 9.19 -6.21
C SER A 51 -1.11 7.94 -5.38
N TYR A 52 -0.20 8.03 -4.42
CA TYR A 52 0.02 6.93 -3.50
C TYR A 52 0.43 7.47 -2.14
N ILE A 53 0.13 6.69 -1.11
CA ILE A 53 0.62 6.94 0.24
C ILE A 53 1.43 5.72 0.65
N LEU A 54 2.67 5.93 1.07
CA LEU A 54 3.49 4.85 1.64
C LEU A 54 3.55 5.05 3.15
N ILE A 55 3.09 4.06 3.90
CA ILE A 55 3.18 4.05 5.35
C ILE A 55 4.28 3.08 5.75
N ASP A 56 5.41 3.61 6.22
CA ASP A 56 6.51 2.80 6.72
C ASP A 56 6.29 2.55 8.21
N PHE A 57 5.78 1.37 8.55
CA PHE A 57 5.44 1.06 9.93
C PHE A 57 6.65 0.97 10.87
N ALA A 58 7.87 0.94 10.32
CA ALA A 58 9.07 1.02 11.14
C ALA A 58 9.36 2.44 11.63
N HIS A 59 8.88 3.47 10.92
CA HIS A 59 9.24 4.86 11.18
C HIS A 59 8.08 5.85 11.18
N THR A 60 6.85 5.40 10.93
CA THR A 60 5.72 6.33 10.83
C THR A 60 5.37 6.97 12.17
N SER A 61 4.60 8.05 12.12
CA SER A 61 4.21 8.78 13.33
C SER A 61 3.18 8.01 14.16
N LYS A 62 3.14 8.34 15.44
CA LYS A 62 2.13 7.79 16.35
C LYS A 62 0.71 8.12 15.88
N ALA A 63 0.52 9.31 15.31
CA ALA A 63 -0.79 9.74 14.84
C ALA A 63 -1.32 8.81 13.74
N ILE A 64 -0.46 8.38 12.81
CA ILE A 64 -0.85 7.42 11.77
C ILE A 64 -1.12 6.04 12.37
N ILE A 65 -0.27 5.58 13.29
CA ILE A 65 -0.47 4.30 13.97
C ILE A 65 -1.83 4.28 14.68
N ASP A 66 -2.16 5.37 15.37
CA ASP A 66 -3.40 5.46 16.13
C ASP A 66 -4.66 5.41 15.24
N LEU A 67 -4.55 5.75 13.96
CA LEU A 67 -5.69 5.62 13.04
C LEU A 67 -6.19 4.17 12.95
N PHE A 68 -5.31 3.20 13.11
CA PHE A 68 -5.67 1.80 13.01
C PHE A 68 -6.35 1.24 14.26
N ASP A 69 -6.47 2.05 15.31
CA ASP A 69 -7.22 1.66 16.51
C ASP A 69 -8.74 1.70 16.28
N ASP A 70 -9.20 2.50 15.32
CA ASP A 70 -10.61 2.61 14.99
C ASP A 70 -10.79 2.70 13.48
N THR A 71 -11.20 1.60 12.89
CA THR A 71 -11.45 1.50 11.45
C THR A 71 -12.93 1.33 11.13
N TYR A 72 -13.82 1.65 12.09
CA TYR A 72 -15.26 1.60 11.84
C TYR A 72 -15.71 2.68 10.87
N ASP A 73 -15.18 3.88 11.03
CA ASP A 73 -15.52 5.00 10.15
C ASP A 73 -14.40 5.20 9.14
N LEU A 74 -14.52 4.56 7.99
CA LEU A 74 -13.50 4.65 6.95
C LEU A 74 -13.46 6.02 6.28
N ASP A 75 -14.57 6.76 6.24
CA ASP A 75 -14.55 8.13 5.75
C ASP A 75 -13.60 8.98 6.60
N PHE A 76 -13.73 8.88 7.91
CA PHE A 76 -12.87 9.58 8.84
C PHE A 76 -11.42 9.08 8.72
N PHE A 77 -11.22 7.77 8.65
CA PHE A 77 -9.90 7.17 8.51
C PHE A 77 -9.14 7.74 7.32
N PHE A 78 -9.78 7.75 6.14
CA PHE A 78 -9.11 8.24 4.93
C PHE A 78 -8.93 9.75 4.96
N LEU A 79 -9.87 10.49 5.53
CA LEU A 79 -9.72 11.94 5.67
C LEU A 79 -8.50 12.27 6.53
N GLN A 80 -8.37 11.62 7.68
CA GLN A 80 -7.23 11.84 8.57
C GLN A 80 -5.91 11.42 7.95
N LEU A 81 -5.90 10.30 7.24
CA LEU A 81 -4.70 9.82 6.58
C LEU A 81 -4.21 10.83 5.54
N GLN A 82 -5.11 11.39 4.75
CA GLN A 82 -4.78 12.41 3.77
C GLN A 82 -4.24 13.68 4.44
N GLN A 83 -4.85 14.09 5.55
CA GLN A 83 -4.41 15.28 6.28
C GLN A 83 -3.02 15.08 6.89
N LEU A 84 -2.79 13.93 7.50
CA LEU A 84 -1.50 13.65 8.15
C LEU A 84 -0.35 13.49 7.17
N THR A 85 -0.63 12.99 5.97
CA THR A 85 0.40 12.79 4.95
C THR A 85 0.53 13.95 3.98
N GLY A 86 -0.50 14.80 3.88
CA GLY A 86 -0.55 15.84 2.87
C GLY A 86 -0.75 15.32 1.46
N ILE A 87 -1.18 14.06 1.31
CA ILE A 87 -1.35 13.42 0.02
C ILE A 87 -2.83 13.16 -0.22
N ARG A 88 -3.35 13.62 -1.36
CA ARG A 88 -4.74 13.39 -1.73
C ARG A 88 -4.89 11.99 -2.35
N LEU A 89 -5.97 11.30 -1.97
CA LEU A 89 -6.35 10.01 -2.52
C LEU A 89 -7.48 10.17 -3.52
N TYR A 90 -7.44 9.39 -4.59
CA TYR A 90 -8.45 9.39 -5.66
C TYR A 90 -9.05 8.01 -5.78
N GLU A 91 -10.39 7.91 -5.69
CA GLU A 91 -11.07 6.61 -5.74
C GLU A 91 -10.73 5.88 -7.04
N LYS A 92 -10.39 4.62 -6.91
CA LYS A 92 -10.01 3.71 -8.01
C LYS A 92 -8.67 4.05 -8.68
N GLU A 93 -8.03 5.16 -8.31
CA GLU A 93 -6.82 5.63 -8.98
C GLU A 93 -5.63 5.79 -8.03
N SER A 94 -5.81 5.49 -6.75
CA SER A 94 -4.73 5.60 -5.76
C SER A 94 -4.45 4.27 -5.11
N VAL A 95 -3.21 4.12 -4.63
CA VAL A 95 -2.77 2.95 -3.89
C VAL A 95 -2.16 3.38 -2.56
N ILE A 96 -2.41 2.58 -1.52
CA ILE A 96 -1.79 2.77 -0.22
C ILE A 96 -0.84 1.59 0.01
N ILE A 97 0.42 1.89 0.26
CA ILE A 97 1.47 0.90 0.47
C ILE A 97 1.70 0.77 1.97
N PHE A 98 1.47 -0.43 2.50
CA PHE A 98 1.72 -0.77 3.90
C PHE A 98 3.09 -1.46 3.97
N ASP A 99 4.12 -0.67 4.28
CA ASP A 99 5.50 -1.14 4.29
C ASP A 99 5.89 -1.69 5.66
N GLU A 100 6.42 -2.91 5.68
CA GLU A 100 6.76 -3.64 6.90
C GLU A 100 5.52 -3.82 7.79
N VAL A 101 4.44 -4.30 7.19
CA VAL A 101 3.12 -4.37 7.83
C VAL A 101 3.08 -5.30 9.05
N GLN A 102 3.99 -6.26 9.13
CA GLN A 102 4.05 -7.16 10.28
C GLN A 102 4.37 -6.43 11.59
N LEU A 103 4.90 -5.20 11.50
CA LEU A 103 5.19 -4.40 12.69
C LEU A 103 3.95 -3.82 13.34
N LEU A 104 2.81 -3.79 12.62
CA LEU A 104 1.54 -3.36 13.20
C LEU A 104 0.44 -4.35 12.81
N PRO A 105 0.21 -5.38 13.63
CA PRO A 105 -0.81 -6.40 13.32
C PRO A 105 -2.21 -5.83 13.07
N LYS A 106 -2.57 -4.73 13.74
CA LYS A 106 -3.87 -4.07 13.50
C LYS A 106 -4.00 -3.59 12.06
N ALA A 107 -2.93 -3.07 11.48
CA ALA A 107 -2.94 -2.62 10.09
C ALA A 107 -3.13 -3.82 9.16
N ARG A 108 -2.43 -4.92 9.42
CA ARG A 108 -2.58 -6.13 8.61
C ARG A 108 -4.02 -6.66 8.67
N GLN A 109 -4.63 -6.65 9.85
CA GLN A 109 -6.01 -7.08 10.01
C GLN A 109 -7.00 -6.16 9.31
N ALA A 110 -6.70 -4.88 9.23
CA ALA A 110 -7.58 -3.90 8.59
C ALA A 110 -7.61 -4.03 7.07
N ILE A 111 -6.57 -4.57 6.45
CA ILE A 111 -6.45 -4.58 4.99
C ILE A 111 -7.65 -5.22 4.31
N LYS A 112 -8.16 -6.33 4.81
CA LYS A 112 -9.29 -7.00 4.17
C LYS A 112 -10.55 -6.12 4.17
N TYR A 113 -10.76 -5.33 5.22
CA TYR A 113 -11.89 -4.41 5.28
C TYR A 113 -11.68 -3.23 4.34
N LEU A 114 -10.46 -2.76 4.24
CA LEU A 114 -10.11 -1.66 3.33
C LEU A 114 -10.27 -2.09 1.87
N VAL A 115 -9.85 -3.30 1.53
CA VAL A 115 -10.04 -3.86 0.20
C VAL A 115 -11.53 -4.00 -0.11
N ALA A 116 -12.31 -4.52 0.84
CA ALA A 116 -13.75 -4.70 0.67
C ALA A 116 -14.47 -3.36 0.49
N ASP A 117 -14.01 -2.30 1.15
CA ASP A 117 -14.52 -0.95 0.95
C ASP A 117 -14.38 -0.49 -0.52
N GLY A 118 -13.28 -0.85 -1.15
CA GLY A 118 -13.12 -0.71 -2.60
C GLY A 118 -12.72 0.66 -3.12
N ARG A 119 -12.51 1.67 -2.25
CA ARG A 119 -12.14 3.00 -2.74
C ARG A 119 -10.75 3.05 -3.36
N TYR A 120 -9.80 2.36 -2.75
CA TYR A 120 -8.38 2.42 -3.13
C TYR A 120 -7.81 1.03 -3.29
N LYS A 121 -6.61 0.95 -3.84
CA LYS A 121 -5.87 -0.30 -3.98
C LYS A 121 -4.82 -0.38 -2.88
N TYR A 122 -4.34 -1.58 -2.57
CA TYR A 122 -3.45 -1.81 -1.44
C TYR A 122 -2.30 -2.73 -1.80
N ILE A 123 -1.10 -2.33 -1.41
CA ILE A 123 0.11 -3.16 -1.50
C ILE A 123 0.67 -3.27 -0.10
N GLU A 124 1.00 -4.49 0.33
CA GLU A 124 1.68 -4.69 1.61
C GLU A 124 3.04 -5.31 1.37
N THR A 125 4.01 -4.90 2.15
CA THR A 125 5.31 -5.53 2.17
C THR A 125 5.60 -6.06 3.56
N GLY A 126 6.40 -7.12 3.64
CA GLY A 126 6.78 -7.69 4.92
C GLY A 126 7.78 -8.80 4.77
N SER A 127 8.40 -9.15 5.86
CA SER A 127 9.34 -10.26 5.92
C SER A 127 8.75 -11.42 6.69
#